data_c76ba0b07372e6bd7fc45a726de97a06
#
_entry.id   c76ba0b07372e6bd7fc45a726de97a06
#
_cell.length_a   1.000
_cell.length_b   1.000
_cell.length_c   1.000
_cell.angle_alpha   90.00
_cell.angle_beta   90.00
_cell.angle_gamma   90.00
#
_symmetry.space_group_name_H-M   'P 1'
#
loop_
_entity.id
_entity.type
_entity.pdbx_description
1 polymer ?
#
loop_
_entity_poly.entity_id
_entity_poly.type
_entity_poly.pdbx_seq_one_letter_code
_entity_poly.pdbx_strand_id
1 'polypeptide(L)'
;MKRQTHTSVRETGRIDVTTTPTEVAERYAENLRRLAREAGKMDRPTLAQSLYAVADLMDDMAEDILPDDELGAHVLRRVCRLIGTVERLLDMQAKASILH
;
A
#
# COMPACT_ATOMS: atom_id res chain seq x y z
N MET A 1 4.89 20.13 27.24
CA MET A 1 4.85 19.86 26.73
C MET A 1 4.83 19.49 26.37
N LYS A 2 4.76 19.02 26.31
CA LYS A 2 4.73 18.44 25.81
C LYS A 2 4.53 18.03 25.11
N ARG A 3 4.28 17.76 25.07
CA ARG A 3 4.05 17.21 24.37
C ARG A 3 3.72 16.99 23.65
N GLN A 4 3.52 16.81 23.72
CA GLN A 4 3.28 16.42 22.94
C GLN A 4 3.03 16.43 22.21
N THR A 5 2.81 16.62 22.43
CA THR A 5 2.70 16.50 21.59
C THR A 5 2.66 16.29 20.94
N HIS A 6 2.53 16.03 20.80
CA HIS A 6 2.71 15.73 20.01
C HIS A 6 2.44 15.39 19.30
N THR A 7 2.14 15.23 19.18
CA THR A 7 1.99 14.88 18.52
C THR A 7 1.81 14.73 17.57
N SER A 8 1.45 14.53 17.37
CA SER A 8 1.08 14.26 16.37
C SER A 8 1.34 14.54 15.24
N VAL A 9 1.45 15.10 14.92
CA VAL A 9 1.75 15.42 13.88
C VAL A 9 2.39 14.63 13.10
N ARG A 10 2.98 14.13 13.31
CA ARG A 10 3.64 13.47 12.65
C ARG A 10 3.15 12.50 12.00
N GLU A 11 2.21 12.36 11.95
CA GLU A 11 1.71 11.45 11.41
C GLU A 11 1.54 11.38 10.08
N THR A 12 1.62 12.14 9.35
CA THR A 12 1.38 12.18 7.94
C THR A 12 2.21 11.19 7.21
N GLY A 13 1.68 10.06 6.87
CA GLY A 13 2.30 9.07 6.04
C GLY A 13 3.44 8.32 6.67
N ARG A 14 3.82 8.69 7.86
CA ARG A 14 4.88 7.99 8.53
C ARG A 14 4.35 6.80 9.29
N ILE A 15 5.13 5.72 9.30
CA ILE A 15 4.80 4.57 10.13
C ILE A 15 5.24 4.89 11.54
N ASP A 16 4.29 4.90 12.43
CA ASP A 16 4.55 5.14 13.84
C ASP A 16 5.27 3.95 14.43
N VAL A 17 6.08 4.17 15.46
CA VAL A 17 6.77 3.09 16.14
C VAL A 17 5.82 2.09 16.79
N THR A 18 4.57 2.52 17.02
CA THR A 18 3.54 1.63 17.57
C THR A 18 2.81 0.84 16.50
N THR A 19 3.03 1.14 15.22
CA THR A 19 2.38 0.43 14.13
C THR A 19 3.04 -0.92 13.93
N THR A 20 2.26 -1.99 14.01
CA THR A 20 2.79 -3.34 13.83
C THR A 20 2.92 -3.68 12.36
N PRO A 21 3.79 -4.63 12.00
CA PRO A 21 3.86 -5.11 10.62
C PRO A 21 2.54 -5.65 10.11
N THR A 22 1.74 -6.28 10.99
CA THR A 22 0.41 -6.76 10.63
C THR A 22 -0.47 -5.61 10.16
N GLU A 23 -0.48 -4.51 10.91
CA GLU A 23 -1.27 -3.34 10.53
C GLU A 23 -0.80 -2.73 9.22
N VAL A 24 0.51 -2.72 9.00
CA VAL A 24 1.08 -2.21 7.75
C VAL A 24 0.64 -3.08 6.58
N ALA A 25 0.71 -4.41 6.75
CA ALA A 25 0.30 -5.34 5.69
C ALA A 25 -1.18 -5.16 5.35
N GLU A 26 -2.02 -5.02 6.37
CA GLU A 26 -3.45 -4.81 6.16
C GLU A 26 -3.73 -3.50 5.41
N ARG A 27 -2.99 -2.45 5.77
CA ARG A 27 -3.14 -1.16 5.11
C ARG A 27 -2.72 -1.22 3.65
N TYR A 28 -1.63 -1.95 3.38
CA TYR A 28 -1.18 -2.15 2.00
C TYR A 28 -2.21 -2.94 1.20
N ALA A 29 -2.83 -3.95 1.83
CA ALA A 29 -3.88 -4.72 1.15
C ALA A 29 -5.03 -3.81 0.74
N GLU A 30 -5.45 -2.91 1.61
CA GLU A 30 -6.51 -1.96 1.29
C GLU A 30 -6.11 -1.03 0.14
N ASN A 31 -4.87 -0.54 0.17
CA ASN A 31 -4.37 0.32 -0.90
C ASN A 31 -4.32 -0.41 -2.23
N LEU A 32 -3.88 -1.65 -2.22
CA LEU A 32 -3.83 -2.46 -3.42
C LEU A 32 -5.22 -2.69 -4.00
N ARG A 33 -6.21 -2.93 -3.15
CA ARG A 33 -7.59 -3.12 -3.62
C ARG A 33 -8.16 -1.83 -4.20
N ARG A 34 -7.83 -0.68 -3.60
CA ARG A 34 -8.24 0.60 -4.15
C ARG A 34 -7.64 0.81 -5.54
N LEU A 35 -6.35 0.52 -5.68
CA LEU A 35 -5.67 0.65 -6.97
C LEU A 35 -6.23 -0.34 -7.99
N ALA A 36 -6.59 -1.54 -7.54
CA ALA A 36 -7.19 -2.54 -8.42
C ALA A 36 -8.51 -2.03 -8.99
N ARG A 37 -9.33 -1.40 -8.14
CA ARG A 37 -10.59 -0.82 -8.62
C ARG A 37 -10.33 0.31 -9.63
N GLU A 38 -9.32 1.14 -9.36
CA GLU A 38 -8.95 2.21 -10.30
C GLU A 38 -8.50 1.62 -11.64
N ALA A 39 -7.68 0.57 -11.58
CA ALA A 39 -7.20 -0.09 -12.80
C ALA A 39 -8.37 -0.67 -13.60
N GLY A 40 -9.36 -1.23 -12.90
CA GLY A 40 -10.55 -1.76 -13.57
C GLY A 40 -11.33 -0.66 -14.28
N LYS A 41 -11.44 0.52 -13.66
CA LYS A 41 -12.12 1.65 -14.27
C LYS A 41 -11.37 2.16 -15.48
N MET A 42 -10.08 1.95 -15.54
CA MET A 42 -9.25 2.38 -16.67
C MET A 42 -9.08 1.30 -17.72
N ASP A 43 -9.90 0.25 -17.64
CA ASP A 43 -9.90 -0.84 -18.60
C ASP A 43 -8.58 -1.59 -18.62
N ARG A 44 -8.05 -1.85 -17.43
CA ARG A 44 -6.82 -2.63 -17.24
C ARG A 44 -7.10 -3.84 -16.36
N PRO A 45 -7.86 -4.80 -16.86
CA PRO A 45 -8.32 -5.93 -16.02
C PRO A 45 -7.19 -6.83 -15.55
N THR A 46 -6.14 -7.03 -16.35
CA THR A 46 -5.03 -7.87 -15.95
C THR A 46 -4.28 -7.24 -14.77
N LEU A 47 -4.08 -5.93 -14.83
CA LEU A 47 -3.44 -5.21 -13.73
C LEU A 47 -4.33 -5.29 -12.48
N ALA A 48 -5.63 -5.09 -12.64
CA ALA A 48 -6.56 -5.17 -11.53
C ALA A 48 -6.50 -6.54 -10.85
N GLN A 49 -6.50 -7.61 -11.64
CA GLN A 49 -6.43 -8.96 -11.09
C GLN A 49 -5.13 -9.20 -10.34
N SER A 50 -4.01 -8.72 -10.89
CA SER A 50 -2.72 -8.86 -10.23
C SER A 50 -2.68 -8.13 -8.89
N LEU A 51 -3.26 -6.92 -8.84
CA LEU A 51 -3.30 -6.15 -7.61
C LEU A 51 -4.18 -6.81 -6.55
N TYR A 52 -5.31 -7.36 -6.95
CA TYR A 52 -6.15 -8.12 -6.02
C TYR A 52 -5.41 -9.34 -5.48
N ALA A 53 -4.66 -10.03 -6.33
CA ALA A 53 -3.91 -11.20 -5.90
C ALA A 53 -2.84 -10.83 -4.86
N VAL A 54 -2.14 -9.72 -5.08
CA VAL A 54 -1.14 -9.25 -4.10
C VAL A 54 -1.81 -8.82 -2.81
N ALA A 55 -2.98 -8.18 -2.90
CA ALA A 55 -3.73 -7.80 -1.71
C ALA A 55 -4.13 -9.01 -0.87
N ASP A 56 -4.60 -10.07 -1.53
CA ASP A 56 -4.95 -11.30 -0.83
C ASP A 56 -3.74 -11.92 -0.16
N LEU A 57 -2.59 -11.87 -0.83
CA LEU A 57 -1.34 -12.37 -0.27
C LEU A 57 -0.96 -11.57 0.99
N MET A 58 -1.14 -10.25 0.95
CA MET A 58 -0.87 -9.41 2.11
C MET A 58 -1.76 -9.78 3.28
N ASP A 59 -3.04 -10.03 3.03
CA ASP A 59 -3.95 -10.45 4.09
C ASP A 59 -3.53 -11.80 4.67
N ASP A 60 -3.15 -12.74 3.80
CA ASP A 60 -2.78 -14.08 4.24
C ASP A 60 -1.54 -14.04 5.14
N MET A 61 -0.58 -13.19 4.82
CA MET A 61 0.66 -13.17 5.59
C MET A 61 0.64 -12.18 6.74
N ALA A 62 -0.40 -11.34 6.83
CA ALA A 62 -0.43 -10.25 7.82
C ALA A 62 -0.24 -10.75 9.24
N GLU A 63 -0.88 -11.85 9.59
CA GLU A 63 -0.83 -12.37 10.96
C GLU A 63 0.44 -13.13 11.27
N ASP A 64 1.20 -13.48 10.21
CA ASP A 64 2.42 -14.26 10.37
C ASP A 64 3.68 -13.41 10.44
N ILE A 65 3.58 -12.11 10.19
CA ILE A 65 4.74 -11.23 10.19
C ILE A 65 5.07 -10.82 11.62
N LEU A 66 6.25 -11.22 12.08
CA LEU A 66 6.72 -10.84 13.41
C LEU A 66 7.43 -9.48 13.34
N PRO A 67 7.45 -8.74 14.47
CA PRO A 67 8.06 -7.41 14.47
C PRO A 67 9.53 -7.38 14.03
N ASP A 68 10.28 -8.44 14.31
CA ASP A 68 11.70 -8.51 13.96
C ASP A 68 11.96 -9.39 12.74
N ASP A 69 10.92 -9.71 11.97
CA ASP A 69 11.03 -10.57 10.80
C ASP A 69 11.62 -9.79 9.63
N GLU A 70 12.88 -10.07 9.31
CA GLU A 70 13.57 -9.37 8.22
C GLU A 70 12.95 -9.68 6.87
N LEU A 71 12.52 -10.92 6.67
CA LEU A 71 11.88 -11.30 5.40
C LEU A 71 10.54 -10.57 5.26
N GLY A 72 9.77 -10.52 6.33
CA GLY A 72 8.51 -9.79 6.32
C GLY A 72 8.71 -8.32 6.01
N ALA A 73 9.71 -7.69 6.64
CA ALA A 73 10.03 -6.30 6.38
C ALA A 73 10.44 -6.08 4.93
N HIS A 74 11.20 -7.02 4.37
CA HIS A 74 11.63 -6.93 2.98
C HIS A 74 10.44 -6.99 2.03
N VAL A 75 9.51 -7.92 2.28
CA VAL A 75 8.29 -8.04 1.48
C VAL A 75 7.48 -6.74 1.55
N LEU A 76 7.31 -6.20 2.75
CA LEU A 76 6.54 -4.96 2.91
C LEU A 76 7.17 -3.80 2.14
N ARG A 77 8.49 -3.69 2.14
CA ARG A 77 9.16 -2.64 1.39
C ARG A 77 8.93 -2.80 -0.11
N ARG A 78 8.96 -4.04 -0.61
CA ARG A 78 8.73 -4.29 -2.03
C ARG A 78 7.29 -3.96 -2.41
N VAL A 79 6.34 -4.30 -1.57
CA VAL A 79 4.93 -3.97 -1.82
C VAL A 79 4.72 -2.46 -1.78
N CYS A 80 5.38 -1.78 -0.87
CA CYS A 80 5.30 -0.32 -0.80
C CYS A 80 5.77 0.31 -2.12
N ARG A 81 6.88 -0.18 -2.68
CA ARG A 81 7.39 0.30 -3.97
C ARG A 81 6.41 -0.01 -5.09
N LEU A 82 5.81 -1.20 -5.06
CA LEU A 82 4.82 -1.59 -6.06
C LEU A 82 3.64 -0.63 -6.04
N ILE A 83 3.13 -0.33 -4.86
CA ILE A 83 2.02 0.60 -4.69
C ILE A 83 2.37 1.95 -5.32
N GLY A 84 3.54 2.48 -4.98
CA GLY A 84 3.99 3.77 -5.52
C GLY A 84 4.12 3.75 -7.05
N THR A 85 4.66 2.66 -7.59
CA THR A 85 4.82 2.52 -9.04
C THR A 85 3.46 2.48 -9.74
N VAL A 86 2.52 1.71 -9.19
CA VAL A 86 1.19 1.59 -9.78
C VAL A 86 0.45 2.92 -9.69
N GLU A 87 0.57 3.62 -8.57
CA GLU A 87 -0.07 4.92 -8.41
C GLU A 87 0.40 5.88 -9.51
N ARG A 88 1.70 5.91 -9.77
CA ARG A 88 2.25 6.77 -10.82
C ARG A 88 1.77 6.35 -12.21
N LEU A 89 1.72 5.03 -12.44
CA LEU A 89 1.28 4.51 -13.73
C LEU A 89 -0.17 4.90 -14.01
N LEU A 90 -1.05 4.71 -13.03
CA LEU A 90 -2.46 5.05 -13.21
C LEU A 90 -2.66 6.56 -13.33
N ASP A 91 -1.88 7.34 -12.60
CA ASP A 91 -1.95 8.80 -12.70
C ASP A 91 -1.53 9.27 -14.09
N MET A 92 -0.46 8.71 -14.62
CA MET A 92 0.01 9.04 -15.98
C MET A 92 -1.03 8.67 -17.02
N GLN A 93 -1.66 7.52 -16.86
CA GLN A 93 -2.67 7.06 -17.80
C GLN A 93 -3.91 7.97 -17.75
N ALA A 94 -4.30 8.38 -16.55
CA ALA A 94 -5.43 9.30 -16.39
C ALA A 94 -5.16 10.62 -17.09
N LYS A 95 -3.94 11.15 -16.95
CA LYS A 95 -3.55 12.41 -17.58
C LYS A 95 -3.53 12.26 -19.09
N ALA A 96 -3.04 11.14 -19.59
CA ALA A 96 -3.02 10.91 -21.03
C ALA A 96 -4.44 10.87 -21.60
N SER A 97 -5.38 10.27 -20.87
CA SER A 97 -6.77 10.22 -21.29
C SER A 97 -7.38 11.60 -21.36
N ILE A 98 -7.05 12.47 -20.41
CA ILE A 98 -7.57 13.83 -20.40
C ILE A 98 -7.03 14.63 -21.59
N LEU A 99 -5.80 14.38 -21.98
CA LEU A 99 -5.16 15.12 -23.07
C LEU A 99 -5.68 14.69 -24.43
N HIS A 100 -6.33 13.57 -24.54
CA HIS A 100 -6.94 13.13 -25.78
C HIS A 100 -8.35 13.67 -25.89
#